data_6b84615880b5fed46fb469ed8bec280c
#
_entry.id   6b84615880b5fed46fb469ed8bec280c
#
_cell.length_a   1.000
_cell.length_b   1.000
_cell.length_c   1.000
_cell.angle_alpha   90.00
_cell.angle_beta   90.00
_cell.angle_gamma   90.00
#
_symmetry.space_group_name_H-M   'P 1'
#
loop_
_entity.id
_entity.type
_entity.pdbx_description
1 polymer ?
#
loop_
_entity_poly.entity_id
_entity_poly.type
_entity_poly.pdbx_seq_one_letter_code
_entity_poly.pdbx_strand_id
1 'polypeptide(L)'
;MAGTQRRTTMSIGTGERQSSFSYEELLACGRGELFGMGNAQLPAPPMLMFDRIALISETGGAHGKGEIRAELDVRPDLWFFPCHFKGDPVMPGCLGLDALWQLTGFFLGWLGLPGRGRALGVGEVKFADQVLPSVKKVVYGVDVKRVFKGKLVLGIADGWLEADGKRIYTTTDMRVGLFQPT
;
A
#
# COMPACT_ATOMS: atom_id res chain seq x y z
N MET A 1 -0.40 -37.74 31.66
CA MET A 1 -0.73 -37.73 30.22
C MET A 1 -0.30 -36.37 29.65
N ALA A 2 0.79 -36.36 28.91
CA ALA A 2 1.37 -35.15 28.37
C ALA A 2 0.78 -34.87 26.99
N GLY A 3 0.05 -33.75 26.83
CA GLY A 3 -0.50 -33.30 25.58
C GLY A 3 0.57 -32.61 24.75
N THR A 4 1.00 -33.24 23.67
CA THR A 4 1.95 -32.70 22.70
C THR A 4 1.25 -31.63 21.84
N GLN A 5 1.57 -30.36 22.08
CA GLN A 5 1.22 -29.28 21.19
C GLN A 5 2.07 -29.40 19.91
N ARG A 6 1.41 -29.68 18.79
CA ARG A 6 2.02 -29.62 17.44
C ARG A 6 2.27 -28.16 17.09
N ARG A 7 3.51 -27.76 17.05
CA ARG A 7 3.95 -26.53 16.37
C ARG A 7 3.75 -26.75 14.87
N THR A 8 2.79 -26.05 14.26
CA THR A 8 2.66 -25.97 12.81
C THR A 8 3.76 -25.05 12.31
N THR A 9 4.88 -25.62 11.89
CA THR A 9 5.88 -24.95 11.09
C THR A 9 5.31 -24.80 9.69
N MET A 10 4.99 -23.56 9.27
CA MET A 10 4.71 -23.26 7.87
C MET A 10 5.97 -23.55 7.06
N SER A 11 5.90 -24.59 6.24
CA SER A 11 6.93 -24.95 5.27
C SER A 11 6.95 -23.84 4.20
N ILE A 12 8.14 -23.29 3.93
CA ILE A 12 8.41 -22.45 2.77
C ILE A 12 8.44 -23.37 1.54
N GLY A 13 7.23 -23.66 1.02
CA GLY A 13 7.05 -24.27 -0.28
C GLY A 13 7.20 -23.18 -1.34
N THR A 14 7.70 -23.54 -2.51
CA THR A 14 7.70 -22.78 -3.78
C THR A 14 6.26 -22.64 -4.29
N GLY A 15 5.36 -22.04 -3.50
CA GLY A 15 4.00 -21.71 -3.86
C GLY A 15 3.92 -20.27 -4.34
N GLU A 16 3.10 -20.02 -5.33
CA GLU A 16 2.76 -18.66 -5.79
C GLU A 16 2.38 -17.80 -4.59
N ARG A 17 2.97 -16.61 -4.49
CA ARG A 17 2.58 -15.63 -3.46
C ARG A 17 1.14 -15.20 -3.69
N GLN A 18 0.42 -14.96 -2.61
CA GLN A 18 -0.93 -14.41 -2.67
C GLN A 18 -0.94 -13.10 -3.47
N SER A 19 -1.87 -12.99 -4.42
CA SER A 19 -1.94 -11.89 -5.40
C SER A 19 -3.02 -10.85 -5.10
N SER A 20 -3.81 -11.02 -4.04
CA SER A 20 -4.84 -10.08 -3.59
C SER A 20 -5.03 -10.17 -2.08
N PHE A 21 -5.54 -9.11 -1.45
CA PHE A 21 -5.73 -9.04 0.01
C PHE A 21 -7.05 -8.34 0.34
N SER A 22 -7.81 -8.96 1.22
CA SER A 22 -9.05 -8.43 1.81
C SER A 22 -8.76 -7.38 2.88
N TYR A 23 -9.80 -6.64 3.29
CA TYR A 23 -9.69 -5.64 4.36
C TYR A 23 -9.17 -6.23 5.68
N GLU A 24 -9.66 -7.41 6.07
CA GLU A 24 -9.21 -8.10 7.29
C GLU A 24 -7.72 -8.46 7.25
N GLU A 25 -7.22 -8.88 6.09
CA GLU A 25 -5.79 -9.15 5.91
C GLU A 25 -4.94 -7.87 5.95
N LEU A 26 -5.48 -6.75 5.45
CA LEU A 26 -4.82 -5.45 5.59
C LEU A 26 -4.75 -5.01 7.06
N LEU A 27 -5.82 -5.22 7.84
CA LEU A 27 -5.81 -4.97 9.28
C LEU A 27 -4.82 -5.89 10.00
N ALA A 28 -4.73 -7.17 9.61
CA ALA A 28 -3.72 -8.10 10.13
C ALA A 28 -2.29 -7.64 9.82
N CYS A 29 -2.06 -7.08 8.62
CA CYS A 29 -0.80 -6.42 8.29
C CYS A 29 -0.51 -5.25 9.24
N GLY A 30 -1.50 -4.42 9.52
CA GLY A 30 -1.39 -3.31 10.47
C GLY A 30 -1.02 -3.76 11.89
N ARG A 31 -1.48 -4.94 12.32
CA ARG A 31 -1.13 -5.55 13.61
C ARG A 31 0.23 -6.28 13.60
N GLY A 32 0.91 -6.34 12.45
CA GLY A 32 2.19 -7.05 12.29
C GLY A 32 2.05 -8.57 12.14
N GLU A 33 0.86 -9.07 11.93
CA GLU A 33 0.57 -10.52 11.84
C GLU A 33 0.90 -11.07 10.44
N LEU A 34 0.79 -10.26 9.38
CA LEU A 34 0.95 -10.71 8.01
C LEU A 34 2.42 -10.96 7.62
N PHE A 35 3.31 -10.01 7.94
CA PHE A 35 4.74 -10.09 7.59
C PHE A 35 5.64 -10.31 8.80
N GLY A 36 5.07 -10.47 9.98
CA GLY A 36 5.76 -10.63 11.26
C GLY A 36 6.14 -9.30 11.92
N MET A 37 6.26 -9.34 13.23
CA MET A 37 6.61 -8.17 14.05
C MET A 37 7.96 -7.58 13.65
N GLY A 38 8.03 -6.26 13.56
CA GLY A 38 9.24 -5.54 13.18
C GLY A 38 9.46 -5.39 11.67
N ASN A 39 8.60 -5.97 10.85
CA ASN A 39 8.60 -5.81 9.39
C ASN A 39 7.62 -4.74 8.92
N ALA A 40 7.38 -4.67 7.61
CA ALA A 40 6.46 -3.71 7.02
C ALA A 40 5.05 -3.88 7.58
N GLN A 41 4.44 -2.79 7.97
CA GLN A 41 3.07 -2.72 8.51
C GLN A 41 2.32 -1.61 7.79
N LEU A 42 1.03 -1.82 7.56
CA LEU A 42 0.11 -0.76 7.18
C LEU A 42 -0.31 0.05 8.41
N PRO A 43 -0.68 1.32 8.25
CA PRO A 43 -1.28 2.06 9.35
C PRO A 43 -2.66 1.49 9.68
N ALA A 44 -3.10 1.69 10.92
CA ALA A 44 -4.47 1.39 11.31
C ALA A 44 -5.45 2.46 10.76
N PRO A 45 -6.75 2.14 10.61
CA PRO A 45 -7.75 3.16 10.36
C PRO A 45 -7.72 4.27 11.43
N PRO A 46 -7.98 5.55 11.06
CA PRO A 46 -8.46 5.99 9.76
C PRO A 46 -7.35 6.24 8.71
N MET A 47 -6.07 6.01 9.01
CA MET A 47 -4.96 6.27 8.09
C MET A 47 -4.74 5.15 7.06
N LEU A 48 -5.35 3.99 7.20
CA LEU A 48 -5.39 2.98 6.13
C LEU A 48 -6.25 3.52 4.99
N MET A 49 -5.64 3.72 3.81
CA MET A 49 -6.25 4.51 2.74
C MET A 49 -6.89 3.69 1.63
N PHE A 50 -7.07 2.39 1.83
CA PHE A 50 -7.73 1.49 0.87
C PHE A 50 -8.41 0.32 1.58
N ASP A 51 -9.44 -0.24 0.94
CA ASP A 51 -10.25 -1.32 1.50
C ASP A 51 -9.74 -2.71 1.08
N ARG A 52 -8.99 -2.79 -0.01
CA ARG A 52 -8.45 -4.06 -0.53
C ARG A 52 -7.29 -3.84 -1.50
N ILE A 53 -6.43 -4.83 -1.61
CA ILE A 53 -5.47 -4.96 -2.71
C ILE A 53 -6.06 -5.95 -3.71
N ALA A 54 -6.41 -5.44 -4.89
CA ALA A 54 -7.04 -6.23 -5.94
C ALA A 54 -6.03 -7.04 -6.75
N LEU A 55 -4.78 -6.55 -6.83
CA LEU A 55 -3.70 -7.21 -7.55
C LEU A 55 -2.35 -6.83 -6.93
N ILE A 56 -1.48 -7.82 -6.78
CA ILE A 56 -0.05 -7.63 -6.52
C ILE A 56 0.73 -8.71 -7.26
N SER A 57 1.81 -8.32 -7.94
CA SER A 57 2.64 -9.22 -8.75
C SER A 57 4.09 -8.77 -8.75
N GLU A 58 5.04 -9.74 -8.81
CA GLU A 58 6.47 -9.47 -9.00
C GLU A 58 6.81 -9.05 -10.43
N THR A 59 5.88 -9.24 -11.36
CA THR A 59 6.00 -8.90 -12.78
C THR A 59 4.86 -7.98 -13.17
N GLY A 60 4.91 -7.41 -14.39
CA GLY A 60 3.88 -6.48 -14.84
C GLY A 60 4.19 -5.03 -14.44
N GLY A 61 3.16 -4.18 -14.49
CA GLY A 61 3.31 -2.73 -14.36
C GLY A 61 4.05 -2.09 -15.52
N ALA A 62 4.14 -0.75 -15.50
CA ALA A 62 4.74 0.02 -16.59
C ALA A 62 6.23 -0.29 -16.82
N HIS A 63 6.93 -0.84 -15.82
CA HIS A 63 8.35 -1.15 -15.91
C HIS A 63 8.65 -2.66 -15.97
N GLY A 64 7.62 -3.53 -15.96
CA GLY A 64 7.79 -4.99 -15.98
C GLY A 64 8.51 -5.56 -14.73
N LYS A 65 8.54 -4.83 -13.61
CA LYS A 65 9.29 -5.17 -12.39
C LYS A 65 8.41 -5.31 -11.15
N GLY A 66 7.12 -5.44 -11.37
CA GLY A 66 6.12 -5.60 -10.36
C GLY A 66 5.12 -4.46 -10.32
N GLU A 67 3.95 -4.78 -9.84
CA GLU A 67 2.84 -3.85 -9.69
C GLU A 67 1.97 -4.18 -8.49
N ILE A 68 1.26 -3.19 -7.99
CA ILE A 68 0.23 -3.36 -6.99
C ILE A 68 -0.93 -2.41 -7.29
N ARG A 69 -2.15 -2.93 -7.16
CA ARG A 69 -3.41 -2.20 -7.38
C ARG A 69 -4.27 -2.34 -6.13
N ALA A 70 -4.73 -1.22 -5.61
CA ALA A 70 -5.64 -1.20 -4.46
C ALA A 70 -6.86 -0.34 -4.76
N GLU A 71 -7.93 -0.59 -4.02
CA GLU A 71 -9.21 0.09 -4.20
C GLU A 71 -9.72 0.65 -2.87
N LEU A 72 -10.31 1.84 -2.93
CA LEU A 72 -11.07 2.48 -1.87
C LEU A 72 -12.51 2.70 -2.36
N ASP A 73 -13.48 2.16 -1.66
CA ASP A 73 -14.90 2.47 -1.89
C ASP A 73 -15.20 3.80 -1.19
N VAL A 74 -15.43 4.84 -1.99
CA VAL A 74 -15.66 6.19 -1.47
C VAL A 74 -17.08 6.28 -0.91
N ARG A 75 -17.17 6.73 0.34
CA ARG A 75 -18.44 7.04 1.00
C ARG A 75 -18.43 8.48 1.48
N PRO A 76 -19.55 9.20 1.40
CA PRO A 76 -19.63 10.61 1.82
C PRO A 76 -19.30 10.86 3.29
N ASP A 77 -19.33 9.81 4.13
CA ASP A 77 -19.03 9.85 5.56
C ASP A 77 -17.55 9.56 5.90
N LEU A 78 -16.68 9.40 4.89
CA LEU A 78 -15.26 9.23 5.13
C LEU A 78 -14.71 10.42 5.92
N TRP A 79 -13.87 10.12 6.90
CA TRP A 79 -13.42 11.01 7.96
C TRP A 79 -12.83 12.36 7.48
N PHE A 80 -12.27 12.42 6.30
CA PHE A 80 -11.64 13.62 5.76
C PHE A 80 -12.65 14.60 5.13
N PHE A 81 -13.80 14.14 4.62
CA PHE A 81 -14.77 15.02 3.96
C PHE A 81 -15.38 16.07 4.90
N PRO A 82 -15.75 15.76 6.17
CA PRO A 82 -16.30 16.78 7.06
C PRO A 82 -15.32 17.90 7.46
N CYS A 83 -14.02 17.65 7.34
CA CYS A 83 -12.97 18.57 7.79
C CYS A 83 -12.13 19.19 6.65
N HIS A 84 -12.21 18.65 5.45
CA HIS A 84 -11.39 19.14 4.32
C HIS A 84 -12.24 19.33 3.05
N PHE A 85 -12.93 20.46 2.89
CA PHE A 85 -13.07 21.58 3.80
C PHE A 85 -14.53 21.70 4.27
N LYS A 86 -14.80 22.48 5.34
CA LYS A 86 -16.15 22.73 5.79
C LYS A 86 -16.95 23.50 4.72
N GLY A 87 -17.98 22.85 4.16
CA GLY A 87 -18.79 23.41 3.07
C GLY A 87 -18.23 23.18 1.66
N ASP A 88 -17.03 22.60 1.55
CA ASP A 88 -16.38 22.23 0.28
C ASP A 88 -15.61 20.92 0.44
N PRO A 89 -16.30 19.78 0.56
CA PRO A 89 -15.69 18.50 0.87
C PRO A 89 -14.90 17.94 -0.32
N VAL A 90 -13.62 17.71 -0.09
CA VAL A 90 -12.71 17.08 -1.04
C VAL A 90 -11.69 16.21 -0.29
N MET A 91 -11.30 15.08 -0.86
CA MET A 91 -10.22 14.25 -0.29
C MET A 91 -8.90 15.03 -0.36
N PRO A 92 -8.16 15.15 0.75
CA PRO A 92 -6.81 15.72 0.71
C PRO A 92 -5.92 14.97 -0.28
N GLY A 93 -5.28 15.67 -1.22
CA GLY A 93 -4.38 15.04 -2.21
C GLY A 93 -3.21 14.30 -1.57
N CYS A 94 -2.73 14.77 -0.41
CA CYS A 94 -1.68 14.11 0.36
C CYS A 94 -2.07 12.70 0.85
N LEU A 95 -3.35 12.42 1.09
CA LEU A 95 -3.80 11.09 1.51
C LEU A 95 -3.70 10.07 0.36
N GLY A 96 -3.93 10.51 -0.88
CA GLY A 96 -3.69 9.65 -2.04
C GLY A 96 -2.21 9.34 -2.24
N LEU A 97 -1.33 10.31 -2.03
CA LEU A 97 0.11 10.09 -2.05
C LEU A 97 0.54 9.13 -0.92
N ASP A 98 -0.02 9.30 0.28
CA ASP A 98 0.26 8.40 1.40
C ASP A 98 -0.19 6.96 1.10
N ALA A 99 -1.36 6.78 0.47
CA ALA A 99 -1.82 5.46 0.02
C ALA A 99 -0.79 4.79 -0.92
N LEU A 100 -0.22 5.53 -1.85
CA LEU A 100 0.80 5.00 -2.78
C LEU A 100 2.09 4.63 -2.05
N TRP A 101 2.51 5.37 -1.02
CA TRP A 101 3.63 4.98 -0.16
C TRP A 101 3.31 3.76 0.71
N GLN A 102 2.09 3.65 1.25
CA GLN A 102 1.62 2.47 1.98
C GLN A 102 1.71 1.22 1.10
N LEU A 103 1.22 1.30 -0.15
CA LEU A 103 1.28 0.21 -1.13
C LEU A 103 2.72 -0.17 -1.51
N THR A 104 3.59 0.82 -1.70
CA THR A 104 5.01 0.58 -1.97
C THR A 104 5.68 -0.16 -0.80
N GLY A 105 5.41 0.26 0.42
CA GLY A 105 5.89 -0.42 1.64
C GLY A 105 5.34 -1.84 1.79
N PHE A 106 4.04 -2.01 1.51
CA PHE A 106 3.39 -3.32 1.51
C PHE A 106 4.04 -4.27 0.49
N PHE A 107 4.30 -3.78 -0.74
CA PHE A 107 4.98 -4.56 -1.78
C PHE A 107 6.35 -5.08 -1.31
N LEU A 108 7.15 -4.26 -0.65
CA LEU A 108 8.44 -4.68 -0.11
C LEU A 108 8.30 -5.77 0.98
N GLY A 109 7.33 -5.63 1.87
CA GLY A 109 7.00 -6.65 2.87
C GLY A 109 6.50 -7.95 2.24
N TRP A 110 5.67 -7.86 1.23
CA TRP A 110 5.15 -8.99 0.47
C TRP A 110 6.28 -9.76 -0.26
N LEU A 111 7.31 -9.07 -0.71
CA LEU A 111 8.54 -9.71 -1.22
C LEU A 111 9.34 -10.47 -0.14
N GLY A 112 8.94 -10.38 1.13
CA GLY A 112 9.64 -10.99 2.27
C GLY A 112 10.87 -10.20 2.73
N LEU A 113 10.97 -8.91 2.37
CA LEU A 113 12.10 -8.08 2.74
C LEU A 113 11.90 -7.54 4.18
N PRO A 114 12.93 -7.62 5.04
CA PRO A 114 12.82 -7.29 6.45
C PRO A 114 12.91 -5.78 6.72
N GLY A 115 12.25 -5.34 7.78
CA GLY A 115 12.35 -3.99 8.32
C GLY A 115 11.06 -3.19 8.26
N ARG A 116 11.03 -2.09 9.01
CA ARG A 116 9.88 -1.16 9.11
C ARG A 116 9.89 -0.16 7.98
N GLY A 117 8.75 -0.01 7.29
CA GLY A 117 8.60 0.92 6.17
C GLY A 117 8.64 2.39 6.59
N ARG A 118 9.34 3.21 5.80
CA ARG A 118 9.32 4.67 5.91
C ARG A 118 9.32 5.28 4.52
N ALA A 119 8.41 6.25 4.30
CA ALA A 119 8.46 7.10 3.12
C ALA A 119 9.71 7.98 3.17
N LEU A 120 10.44 8.04 2.07
CA LEU A 120 11.70 8.79 1.98
C LEU A 120 11.61 9.98 1.03
N GLY A 121 10.63 9.97 0.13
CA GLY A 121 10.43 11.06 -0.79
C GLY A 121 9.69 10.65 -2.06
N VAL A 122 9.47 11.62 -2.91
CA VAL A 122 8.86 11.50 -4.23
C VAL A 122 9.55 12.50 -5.16
N GLY A 123 9.74 12.15 -6.41
CA GLY A 123 10.35 13.05 -7.42
C GLY A 123 9.39 14.14 -7.84
N GLU A 124 8.20 13.76 -8.28
CA GLU A 124 7.16 14.70 -8.72
C GLU A 124 5.78 14.16 -8.37
N VAL A 125 4.87 15.06 -8.05
CA VAL A 125 3.43 14.78 -7.90
C VAL A 125 2.66 15.75 -8.78
N LYS A 126 1.78 15.24 -9.64
CA LYS A 126 0.87 16.04 -10.45
C LYS A 126 -0.57 15.73 -10.11
N PHE A 127 -1.31 16.72 -9.64
CA PHE A 127 -2.74 16.67 -9.41
C PHE A 127 -3.47 17.27 -10.61
N ALA A 128 -4.26 16.47 -11.33
CA ALA A 128 -5.04 16.91 -12.49
C ALA A 128 -6.53 17.08 -12.16
N ASP A 129 -6.99 16.45 -11.08
CA ASP A 129 -8.38 16.51 -10.62
C ASP A 129 -8.46 16.12 -9.14
N GLN A 130 -9.67 15.99 -8.59
CA GLN A 130 -9.95 15.80 -7.17
C GLN A 130 -10.94 14.66 -6.93
N VAL A 131 -10.93 14.10 -5.70
CA VAL A 131 -11.92 13.11 -5.24
C VAL A 131 -12.97 13.82 -4.43
N LEU A 132 -14.19 13.89 -4.97
CA LEU A 132 -15.37 14.46 -4.31
C LEU A 132 -16.20 13.36 -3.63
N PRO A 133 -17.13 13.69 -2.71
CA PRO A 133 -18.03 12.72 -2.09
C PRO A 133 -18.95 11.97 -3.08
N SER A 134 -19.10 12.48 -4.30
CA SER A 134 -19.87 11.84 -5.39
C SER A 134 -19.10 10.74 -6.12
N VAL A 135 -17.78 10.68 -6.00
CA VAL A 135 -16.95 9.58 -6.52
C VAL A 135 -17.34 8.30 -5.80
N LYS A 136 -17.41 7.20 -6.52
CA LYS A 136 -17.78 5.89 -5.95
C LYS A 136 -16.57 5.05 -5.59
N LYS A 137 -15.55 5.10 -6.44
CA LYS A 137 -14.33 4.29 -6.27
C LYS A 137 -13.08 5.06 -6.63
N VAL A 138 -12.08 4.93 -5.78
CA VAL A 138 -10.70 5.29 -6.09
C VAL A 138 -9.89 4.02 -6.32
N VAL A 139 -9.09 4.01 -7.37
CA VAL A 139 -8.11 2.97 -7.66
C VAL A 139 -6.72 3.58 -7.54
N TYR A 140 -5.88 2.96 -6.74
CA TYR A 140 -4.46 3.29 -6.61
C TYR A 140 -3.64 2.28 -7.40
N GLY A 141 -2.64 2.75 -8.11
CA GLY A 141 -1.68 1.89 -8.80
C GLY A 141 -0.25 2.31 -8.50
N VAL A 142 0.58 1.31 -8.26
CA VAL A 142 2.03 1.47 -8.12
C VAL A 142 2.71 0.55 -9.11
N ASP A 143 3.62 1.11 -9.89
CA ASP A 143 4.43 0.43 -10.89
C ASP A 143 5.90 0.47 -10.42
N VAL A 144 6.44 -0.68 -10.05
CA VAL A 144 7.77 -0.78 -9.43
C VAL A 144 8.86 -0.55 -10.47
N LYS A 145 9.75 0.40 -10.21
CA LYS A 145 10.93 0.69 -11.04
C LYS A 145 12.16 -0.12 -10.63
N ARG A 146 12.40 -0.18 -9.31
CA ARG A 146 13.59 -0.84 -8.78
C ARG A 146 13.42 -1.19 -7.30
N VAL A 147 13.94 -2.33 -6.90
CA VAL A 147 14.12 -2.72 -5.50
C VAL A 147 15.59 -3.00 -5.25
N PHE A 148 16.17 -2.25 -4.32
CA PHE A 148 17.53 -2.50 -3.82
C PHE A 148 17.46 -3.37 -2.58
N LYS A 149 18.25 -4.45 -2.57
CA LYS A 149 18.34 -5.42 -1.47
C LYS A 149 19.74 -5.35 -0.90
N GLY A 150 19.96 -4.60 0.19
CA GLY A 150 21.25 -4.41 0.81
C GLY A 150 21.10 -4.12 2.31
N LYS A 151 22.06 -3.39 2.90
CA LYS A 151 21.94 -2.90 4.29
C LYS A 151 20.68 -2.07 4.51
N LEU A 152 20.28 -1.30 3.50
CA LEU A 152 19.00 -0.62 3.41
C LEU A 152 18.22 -1.25 2.25
N VAL A 153 17.01 -1.72 2.53
CA VAL A 153 16.06 -2.08 1.48
C VAL A 153 15.41 -0.79 0.99
N LEU A 154 15.43 -0.55 -0.31
CA LEU A 154 14.84 0.63 -0.92
C LEU A 154 14.00 0.24 -2.13
N GLY A 155 12.71 0.58 -2.11
CA GLY A 155 11.82 0.52 -3.24
C GLY A 155 11.70 1.88 -3.93
N ILE A 156 11.81 1.89 -5.26
CA ILE A 156 11.52 3.05 -6.11
C ILE A 156 10.39 2.66 -7.06
N ALA A 157 9.35 3.47 -7.13
CA ALA A 157 8.17 3.22 -7.93
C ALA A 157 7.55 4.50 -8.48
N ASP A 158 6.81 4.37 -9.56
CA ASP A 158 5.85 5.38 -10.00
C ASP A 158 4.46 5.00 -9.50
N GLY A 159 3.60 5.98 -9.34
CA GLY A 159 2.25 5.76 -8.86
C GLY A 159 1.21 6.60 -9.58
N TRP A 160 -0.02 6.19 -9.43
CA TRP A 160 -1.15 6.90 -9.99
C TRP A 160 -2.44 6.63 -9.21
N LEU A 161 -3.41 7.51 -9.39
CA LEU A 161 -4.73 7.40 -8.79
C LEU A 161 -5.80 7.69 -9.84
N GLU A 162 -6.84 6.87 -9.86
CA GLU A 162 -8.04 7.04 -10.67
C GLU A 162 -9.27 7.20 -9.77
N ALA A 163 -10.16 8.12 -10.14
CA ALA A 163 -11.49 8.26 -9.57
C ALA A 163 -12.51 7.87 -10.63
N ASP A 164 -13.33 6.86 -10.35
CA ASP A 164 -14.33 6.29 -11.27
C ASP A 164 -13.79 6.03 -12.68
N GLY A 165 -12.56 5.48 -12.76
CA GLY A 165 -11.88 5.12 -14.01
C GLY A 165 -11.16 6.28 -14.72
N LYS A 166 -11.23 7.51 -14.19
CA LYS A 166 -10.48 8.65 -14.73
C LYS A 166 -9.19 8.86 -13.96
N ARG A 167 -8.04 8.88 -14.63
CA ARG A 167 -6.74 9.20 -14.03
C ARG A 167 -6.75 10.66 -13.56
N ILE A 168 -6.56 10.86 -12.25
CA ILE A 168 -6.65 12.18 -11.62
C ILE A 168 -5.34 12.68 -11.05
N TYR A 169 -4.36 11.81 -10.76
CA TYR A 169 -3.00 12.25 -10.58
C TYR A 169 -1.96 11.14 -10.77
N THR A 170 -0.71 11.56 -10.86
CA THR A 170 0.44 10.68 -11.01
C THR A 170 1.58 11.12 -10.09
N THR A 171 2.42 10.15 -9.73
CA THR A 171 3.67 10.39 -9.01
C THR A 171 4.83 9.71 -9.74
N THR A 172 6.01 10.28 -9.65
CA THR A 172 7.22 9.66 -10.16
C THR A 172 8.27 9.54 -9.06
N ASP A 173 9.06 8.46 -9.12
CA ASP A 173 10.19 8.22 -8.22
C ASP A 173 9.84 8.28 -6.73
N MET A 174 8.71 7.69 -6.35
CA MET A 174 8.39 7.46 -4.96
C MET A 174 9.43 6.53 -4.34
N ARG A 175 9.89 6.86 -3.15
CA ARG A 175 10.92 6.10 -2.43
C ARG A 175 10.42 5.68 -1.07
N VAL A 176 10.51 4.37 -0.81
CA VAL A 176 10.23 3.77 0.50
C VAL A 176 11.40 2.91 0.92
N GLY A 177 11.89 3.13 2.13
CA GLY A 177 12.94 2.31 2.73
C GLY A 177 12.37 1.37 3.80
N LEU A 178 12.95 0.18 3.96
CA LEU A 178 12.72 -0.68 5.11
C LEU A 178 13.93 -0.62 6.03
N PHE A 179 13.69 -0.21 7.28
CA PHE A 179 14.71 -0.03 8.31
C PHE A 179 14.60 -1.13 9.35
N GLN A 180 15.69 -1.83 9.60
CA GLN A 180 15.76 -2.76 10.71
C GLN A 180 16.05 -1.97 12.01
N PRO A 181 15.44 -2.36 13.14
CA PRO A 181 15.82 -1.78 14.43
C PRO A 181 17.30 -2.07 14.70
N THR A 182 18.03 -1.05 15.09
CA THR A 182 19.40 -1.16 15.62
C THR A 182 19.38 -1.80 17.00
#